data_723dfdf7442ea3517f8e567a3acfd9fc
#
_entry.id   723dfdf7442ea3517f8e567a3acfd9fc
#
_cell.length_a   1.000
_cell.length_b   1.000
_cell.length_c   1.000
_cell.angle_alpha   90.00
_cell.angle_beta   90.00
_cell.angle_gamma   90.00
#
_symmetry.space_group_name_H-M   'P 1'
#
loop_
_entity.id
_entity.type
_entity.pdbx_description
1 polymer ?
#
loop_
_entity_poly.entity_id
_entity_poly.type
_entity_poly.pdbx_seq_one_letter_code
_entity_poly.pdbx_strand_id
1 'polypeptide(L)'
;MLIVSADAHNFTSPCLTVVPISSGDRRIDGSDPSNVILHSKCLERKSAAVVSQITTIDRDGLQRFLGIADFDDRNKVAIAISNYLNT
;
A
#
# COMPACT_ATOMS: atom_id res chain seq x y z
N MET A 1 0.79 6.37 -2.59
CA MET A 1 0.98 5.52 -1.40
C MET A 1 -0.35 4.90 -0.99
N LEU A 2 -0.31 3.70 -0.46
CA LEU A 2 -1.50 3.02 0.02
C LEU A 2 -1.55 3.11 1.54
N ILE A 3 -2.66 3.64 2.08
CA ILE A 3 -2.86 3.73 3.53
C ILE A 3 -3.31 2.34 4.01
N VAL A 4 -2.55 1.76 4.93
CA VAL A 4 -2.81 0.40 5.44
C VAL A 4 -3.22 0.38 6.91
N SER A 5 -3.13 1.51 7.62
CA SER A 5 -3.62 1.60 8.99
C SER A 5 -5.16 1.62 9.01
N ALA A 6 -5.75 1.11 10.10
CA ALA A 6 -7.20 1.00 10.22
C ALA A 6 -7.88 2.37 10.23
N ASP A 7 -9.10 2.44 9.70
CA ASP A 7 -9.87 3.69 9.62
C ASP A 7 -10.05 4.36 10.98
N ALA A 8 -10.29 3.56 12.03
CA ALA A 8 -10.43 4.11 13.38
C ALA A 8 -9.17 4.82 13.84
N HIS A 9 -8.00 4.26 13.55
CA HIS A 9 -6.70 4.89 13.83
C HIS A 9 -6.51 6.14 12.97
N ASN A 10 -6.81 6.04 11.67
CA ASN A 10 -6.63 7.15 10.72
C ASN A 10 -7.45 8.37 11.08
N PHE A 11 -8.61 8.15 11.70
CA PHE A 11 -9.52 9.24 12.08
C PHE A 11 -8.98 10.05 13.25
N THR A 12 -8.24 9.44 14.16
CA THR A 12 -7.82 10.08 15.41
C THR A 12 -6.33 10.41 15.48
N SER A 13 -5.50 9.76 14.66
CA SER A 13 -4.05 9.92 14.72
C SER A 13 -3.55 10.96 13.71
N PRO A 14 -2.55 11.78 14.06
CA PRO A 14 -1.88 12.64 13.10
C PRO A 14 -0.98 11.88 12.15
N CYS A 15 -0.67 10.62 12.44
CA CYS A 15 0.22 9.78 11.64
C CYS A 15 -0.55 8.62 11.01
N LEU A 16 -0.15 8.23 9.80
CA LEU A 16 -0.73 7.12 9.05
C LEU A 16 0.35 6.13 8.69
N THR A 17 0.02 4.84 8.73
CA THR A 17 0.90 3.80 8.21
C THR A 17 0.59 3.58 6.75
N VAL A 18 1.60 3.66 5.90
CA VAL A 18 1.45 3.59 4.46
C VAL A 18 2.45 2.63 3.83
N VAL A 19 2.10 2.15 2.64
CA VAL A 19 2.98 1.34 1.80
C VAL A 19 3.17 2.10 0.49
N PRO A 20 4.43 2.34 0.07
CA PRO A 20 4.68 2.99 -1.21
C PRO A 20 4.14 2.17 -2.38
N ILE A 21 3.66 2.86 -3.41
CA ILE A 21 3.20 2.25 -4.65
C ILE A 21 4.19 2.62 -5.75
N SER A 22 4.67 1.63 -6.49
CA SER A 22 5.58 1.81 -7.60
C SER A 22 4.92 1.37 -8.90
N SER A 23 5.08 2.17 -9.95
CA SER A 23 4.62 1.82 -11.30
C SER A 23 5.77 1.41 -12.23
N GLY A 24 6.97 1.25 -11.71
CA GLY A 24 8.13 0.83 -12.50
C GLY A 24 8.11 -0.66 -12.81
N ASP A 25 8.54 -1.03 -14.03
CA ASP A 25 8.50 -2.41 -14.51
C ASP A 25 9.28 -3.39 -13.64
N ARG A 26 10.35 -2.93 -13.02
CA ARG A 26 11.20 -3.79 -12.17
C ARG A 26 10.47 -4.35 -10.96
N ARG A 27 9.41 -3.66 -10.49
CA ARG A 27 8.71 -4.07 -9.28
C ARG A 27 7.41 -4.79 -9.58
N ILE A 28 7.03 -4.85 -10.86
CA ILE A 28 5.76 -5.44 -11.27
C ILE A 28 5.93 -6.88 -11.76
N ASP A 29 7.17 -7.35 -11.91
CA ASP A 29 7.45 -8.67 -12.47
C ASP A 29 7.26 -9.82 -11.47
N GLY A 30 6.96 -9.51 -10.20
CA GLY A 30 6.73 -10.53 -9.18
C GLY A 30 8.00 -11.18 -8.64
N SER A 31 9.18 -10.64 -8.95
CA SER A 31 10.46 -11.19 -8.48
C SER A 31 10.64 -11.06 -6.98
N ASP A 32 10.04 -10.05 -6.36
CA ASP A 32 10.09 -9.86 -4.91
C ASP A 32 8.74 -10.25 -4.30
N PRO A 33 8.70 -11.30 -3.45
CA PRO A 33 7.44 -11.76 -2.87
C PRO A 33 6.81 -10.74 -1.91
N SER A 34 7.56 -9.74 -1.44
CA SER A 34 6.99 -8.68 -0.61
C SER A 34 6.26 -7.61 -1.42
N ASN A 35 6.37 -7.64 -2.76
CA ASN A 35 5.63 -6.72 -3.62
C ASN A 35 4.28 -7.34 -4.00
N VAL A 36 3.23 -6.52 -3.95
CA VAL A 36 1.87 -6.94 -4.31
C VAL A 36 1.43 -6.19 -5.55
N ILE A 37 1.13 -6.91 -6.61
CA ILE A 37 0.60 -6.30 -7.84
C ILE A 37 -0.82 -5.84 -7.58
N LEU A 38 -1.10 -4.56 -7.86
CA LEU A 38 -2.38 -3.94 -7.60
C LEU A 38 -3.23 -3.87 -8.86
N HIS A 39 -4.53 -4.13 -8.71
CA HIS A 39 -5.50 -4.12 -9.79
C HIS A 39 -6.64 -3.11 -9.56
N SER A 40 -6.51 -2.23 -8.57
CA SER A 40 -7.54 -1.26 -8.23
C SER A 40 -7.82 -0.32 -9.40
N LYS A 41 -9.10 -0.06 -9.61
CA LYS A 41 -9.56 0.76 -10.75
C LYS A 41 -9.15 2.22 -10.66
N CYS A 42 -8.85 2.71 -9.45
CA CYS A 42 -8.42 4.09 -9.26
C CYS A 42 -6.98 4.33 -9.72
N LEU A 43 -6.25 3.27 -10.07
CA LEU A 43 -4.86 3.37 -10.55
C LEU A 43 -4.85 3.39 -12.07
N GLU A 44 -4.22 4.40 -12.65
CA GLU A 44 -4.15 4.57 -14.11
C GLU A 44 -3.16 3.61 -14.76
N ARG A 45 -2.17 3.13 -13.99
CA ARG A 45 -1.10 2.27 -14.48
C ARG A 45 -1.01 1.01 -13.63
N LYS A 46 -0.49 -0.05 -14.23
CA LYS A 46 -0.13 -1.23 -13.48
C LYS A 46 0.89 -0.86 -12.40
N SER A 47 0.58 -1.16 -11.17
CA SER A 47 1.36 -0.72 -10.01
C SER A 47 1.56 -1.86 -9.03
N ALA A 48 2.58 -1.73 -8.19
CA ALA A 48 2.86 -2.69 -7.13
C ALA A 48 3.00 -1.96 -5.80
N ALA A 49 2.44 -2.54 -4.74
CA ALA A 49 2.66 -2.08 -3.38
C ALA A 49 3.97 -2.68 -2.87
N VAL A 50 4.89 -1.83 -2.42
CA VAL A 50 6.22 -2.25 -1.96
C VAL A 50 6.16 -2.43 -0.45
N VAL A 51 5.72 -3.60 0.00
CA VAL A 51 5.45 -3.88 1.41
C VAL A 51 6.71 -3.79 2.27
N SER A 52 7.87 -4.12 1.72
CA SER A 52 9.14 -4.00 2.45
C SER A 52 9.50 -2.57 2.86
N GLN A 53 8.84 -1.58 2.26
CA GLN A 53 9.06 -0.17 2.57
C GLN A 53 7.90 0.45 3.36
N ILE A 54 7.12 -0.38 4.04
CA ILE A 54 6.06 0.09 4.92
C ILE A 54 6.61 1.08 5.93
N THR A 55 5.94 2.21 6.10
CA THR A 55 6.41 3.29 6.97
C THR A 55 5.26 4.12 7.51
N THR A 56 5.57 4.99 8.45
CA THR A 56 4.61 5.93 9.03
C THR A 56 4.94 7.33 8.55
N ILE A 57 3.92 8.05 8.12
CA ILE A 57 4.06 9.44 7.69
C ILE A 57 3.06 10.32 8.43
N ASP A 58 3.34 11.62 8.48
CA ASP A 58 2.38 12.60 8.96
C ASP A 58 1.22 12.73 7.96
N ARG A 59 0.01 12.90 8.50
CA ARG A 59 -1.18 13.09 7.66
C ARG A 59 -1.00 14.24 6.66
N ASP A 60 -0.31 15.30 7.08
CA ASP A 60 -0.06 16.48 6.24
C ASP A 60 0.84 16.17 5.05
N GLY A 61 1.53 15.03 5.06
CA GLY A 61 2.34 14.57 3.93
C GLY A 61 1.55 14.02 2.76
N LEU A 62 0.24 13.80 2.93
CA LEU A 62 -0.62 13.33 1.85
C LEU A 62 -0.98 14.47 0.93
N GLN A 63 -0.73 14.28 -0.37
CA GLN A 63 -0.93 15.34 -1.35
C GLN A 63 -2.19 15.15 -2.20
N ARG A 64 -2.55 13.91 -2.50
CA ARG A 64 -3.62 13.64 -3.44
C ARG A 64 -4.33 12.33 -3.11
N PHE A 65 -5.65 12.38 -3.12
CA PHE A 65 -6.50 11.21 -2.98
C PHE A 65 -6.89 10.70 -4.38
N LEU A 66 -6.54 9.47 -4.69
CA LEU A 66 -6.84 8.87 -5.99
C LEU A 66 -8.11 8.02 -5.98
N GLY A 67 -8.46 7.48 -4.83
CA GLY A 67 -9.61 6.61 -4.69
C GLY A 67 -9.42 5.58 -3.59
N ILE A 68 -10.33 4.63 -3.53
CA ILE A 68 -10.32 3.55 -2.56
C ILE A 68 -9.83 2.28 -3.25
N ALA A 69 -8.85 1.61 -2.65
CA ALA A 69 -8.33 0.35 -3.19
C ALA A 69 -9.42 -0.73 -3.19
N ASP A 70 -9.42 -1.57 -4.22
CA ASP A 70 -10.34 -2.70 -4.31
C ASP A 70 -10.10 -3.67 -3.15
N PHE A 71 -11.15 -4.38 -2.75
CA PHE A 71 -11.08 -5.32 -1.62
C PHE A 71 -9.97 -6.37 -1.84
N ASP A 72 -9.88 -6.92 -3.04
CA ASP A 72 -8.87 -7.94 -3.35
C ASP A 72 -7.45 -7.40 -3.16
N ASP A 73 -7.19 -6.17 -3.61
CA ASP A 73 -5.88 -5.54 -3.42
C ASP A 73 -5.57 -5.32 -1.94
N ARG A 74 -6.55 -4.82 -1.18
CA ARG A 74 -6.38 -4.60 0.26
C ARG A 74 -6.09 -5.90 0.99
N ASN A 75 -6.79 -6.97 0.63
CA ASN A 75 -6.62 -8.27 1.25
C ASN A 75 -5.23 -8.85 0.95
N LYS A 76 -4.78 -8.75 -0.30
CA LYS A 76 -3.45 -9.22 -0.70
C LYS A 76 -2.34 -8.47 0.02
N VAL A 77 -2.49 -7.15 0.15
CA VAL A 77 -1.51 -6.32 0.85
C VAL A 77 -1.48 -6.69 2.34
N ALA A 78 -2.64 -6.88 2.96
CA ALA A 78 -2.71 -7.28 4.37
C ALA A 78 -2.00 -8.60 4.61
N ILE A 79 -2.20 -9.59 3.75
CA ILE A 79 -1.52 -10.88 3.83
C ILE A 79 -0.01 -10.71 3.66
N ALA A 80 0.41 -9.91 2.68
CA ALA A 80 1.82 -9.67 2.42
C ALA A 80 2.51 -8.97 3.60
N ILE A 81 1.84 -8.01 4.22
CA ILE A 81 2.35 -7.33 5.42
C ILE A 81 2.53 -8.35 6.56
N SER A 82 1.52 -9.18 6.80
CA SER A 82 1.57 -10.20 7.83
C SER A 82 2.76 -11.15 7.60
N ASN A 83 2.94 -11.61 6.38
CA ASN A 83 4.05 -12.50 6.03
C ASN A 83 5.41 -11.81 6.17
N TYR A 84 5.49 -10.55 5.77
CA TYR A 84 6.72 -9.79 5.85
C TYR A 84 7.17 -9.56 7.30
N LEU A 85 6.23 -9.28 8.20
CA LEU A 85 6.52 -9.00 9.59
C LEU A 85 6.67 -10.26 10.45
N ASN A 86 6.22 -11.39 9.96
CA ASN A 86 6.11 -12.63 10.73
C ASN A 86 7.28 -13.58 10.43
N THR A 87 8.47 -13.07 10.48
CA THR A 87 9.69 -13.86 10.21
C THR A 87 10.44 -14.26 11.48
#